data_92e011184b9c588c61e1b6679f1d0ffc
#
_entry.id   92e011184b9c588c61e1b6679f1d0ffc
#
_cell.length_a   1.000
_cell.length_b   1.000
_cell.length_c   1.000
_cell.angle_alpha   90.00
_cell.angle_beta   90.00
_cell.angle_gamma   90.00
#
_symmetry.space_group_name_H-M   'P 1'
#
loop_
_entity.id
_entity.type
_entity.pdbx_description
1 polymer ?
#
loop_
_entity_poly.entity_id
_entity_poly.type
_entity_poly.pdbx_seq_one_letter_code
_entity_poly.pdbx_strand_id
1 'polypeptide(L)'
;MKKLLAAALALTLSAGAQALQTDSAQPIAVHADKFNGDEVKQTAVYSGDVVVDQGSMRITGDTLTLRITPKGYRQATVTGAPTKFRQQRDPDPKNPVDEWVHAEAARIVYDEETDTITLTGAARLSRSENGVEKDMTEGERIVYDMRNARSVVEGGVSAGQRQRVTTVIAPRGKNAGAD
;
A
#
# COMPACT_ATOMS: atom_id res chain seq x y z
N MET A 1 25.76 -54.87 0.07
CA MET A 1 25.57 -53.85 1.13
C MET A 1 25.70 -52.49 0.47
N LYS A 2 24.58 -51.86 0.06
CA LYS A 2 24.54 -50.55 -0.62
C LYS A 2 24.05 -49.53 0.38
N LYS A 3 24.93 -48.60 0.77
CA LYS A 3 24.59 -47.48 1.66
C LYS A 3 23.96 -46.35 0.82
N LEU A 4 22.67 -46.10 1.03
CA LEU A 4 21.96 -44.96 0.49
C LEU A 4 22.23 -43.73 1.38
N LEU A 5 22.95 -42.76 0.84
CA LEU A 5 23.07 -41.44 1.44
C LEU A 5 21.83 -40.62 1.05
N ALA A 6 20.99 -40.31 2.02
CA ALA A 6 19.91 -39.32 1.86
C ALA A 6 20.49 -37.92 2.05
N ALA A 7 20.59 -37.14 0.96
CA ALA A 7 20.92 -35.73 1.02
C ALA A 7 19.63 -34.96 1.37
N ALA A 8 19.56 -34.42 2.58
CA ALA A 8 18.52 -33.47 3.00
C ALA A 8 18.82 -32.12 2.39
N LEU A 9 18.01 -31.74 1.40
CA LEU A 9 18.03 -30.38 0.80
C LEU A 9 17.27 -29.44 1.73
N ALA A 10 18.01 -28.65 2.52
CA ALA A 10 17.43 -27.61 3.34
C ALA A 10 17.01 -26.43 2.43
N LEU A 11 15.71 -26.31 2.15
CA LEU A 11 15.12 -25.09 1.59
C LEU A 11 15.16 -24.00 2.66
N THR A 12 16.06 -23.03 2.51
CA THR A 12 16.01 -21.77 3.26
C THR A 12 14.91 -20.92 2.63
N LEU A 13 13.74 -20.85 3.26
CA LEU A 13 12.72 -19.85 2.95
C LEU A 13 13.29 -18.48 3.36
N SER A 14 13.60 -17.65 2.37
CA SER A 14 13.79 -16.22 2.56
C SER A 14 12.43 -15.61 2.87
N ALA A 15 12.20 -15.23 4.13
CA ALA A 15 11.04 -14.43 4.53
C ALA A 15 11.22 -13.02 3.96
N GLY A 16 10.69 -12.78 2.77
CA GLY A 16 10.48 -11.43 2.22
C GLY A 16 9.40 -10.73 3.06
N ALA A 17 9.62 -9.48 3.40
CA ALA A 17 8.61 -8.65 4.06
C ALA A 17 7.41 -8.50 3.12
N GLN A 18 6.32 -9.19 3.41
CA GLN A 18 5.08 -9.13 2.65
C GLN A 18 4.03 -8.38 3.49
N ALA A 19 3.21 -7.55 2.83
CA ALA A 19 1.93 -7.13 3.39
C ALA A 19 1.16 -8.37 3.82
N LEU A 20 0.35 -8.28 4.90
CA LEU A 20 -0.34 -9.44 5.48
C LEU A 20 -0.83 -10.38 4.38
N GLN A 21 -0.19 -11.52 4.21
CA GLN A 21 -0.60 -12.56 3.25
C GLN A 21 -2.07 -12.96 3.47
N THR A 22 -2.55 -12.78 4.71
CA THR A 22 -3.93 -13.00 5.09
C THR A 22 -4.89 -12.00 4.45
N ASP A 23 -4.48 -10.74 4.21
CA ASP A 23 -5.37 -9.70 3.62
C ASP A 23 -5.75 -10.05 2.18
N SER A 24 -4.79 -10.46 1.36
CA SER A 24 -5.06 -10.80 -0.05
C SER A 24 -5.99 -12.02 -0.22
N ALA A 25 -6.11 -12.86 0.81
CA ALA A 25 -7.03 -13.99 0.83
C ALA A 25 -8.45 -13.61 1.29
N GLN A 26 -8.64 -12.38 1.83
CA GLN A 26 -9.95 -11.91 2.27
C GLN A 26 -10.76 -11.34 1.09
N PRO A 27 -12.10 -11.43 1.15
CA PRO A 27 -12.94 -10.80 0.15
C PRO A 27 -12.79 -9.27 0.18
N ILE A 28 -12.87 -8.65 -0.99
CA ILE A 28 -12.93 -7.19 -1.11
C ILE A 28 -14.41 -6.79 -0.94
N ALA A 29 -14.69 -5.93 0.04
CA ALA A 29 -15.97 -5.29 0.22
C ALA A 29 -15.89 -3.82 -0.22
N VAL A 30 -16.88 -3.35 -1.00
CA VAL A 30 -16.99 -1.95 -1.42
C VAL A 30 -18.35 -1.41 -0.95
N HIS A 31 -18.32 -0.30 -0.24
CA HIS A 31 -19.49 0.46 0.18
C HIS A 31 -19.47 1.83 -0.49
N ALA A 32 -20.60 2.29 -1.00
CA ALA A 32 -20.76 3.59 -1.64
C ALA A 32 -22.25 3.91 -1.77
N ASP A 33 -22.60 5.19 -2.03
CA ASP A 33 -23.99 5.60 -2.24
C ASP A 33 -24.52 5.14 -3.60
N LYS A 34 -23.64 5.05 -4.63
CA LYS A 34 -24.03 4.74 -6.00
C LYS A 34 -23.04 3.79 -6.66
N PHE A 35 -23.56 2.92 -7.49
CA PHE A 35 -22.80 2.02 -8.35
C PHE A 35 -23.26 2.15 -9.81
N ASN A 36 -22.30 2.19 -10.74
CA ASN A 36 -22.52 2.13 -12.18
C ASN A 36 -21.51 1.16 -12.80
N GLY A 37 -21.99 0.06 -13.38
CA GLY A 37 -21.18 -0.95 -14.06
C GLY A 37 -21.41 -0.91 -15.57
N ASP A 38 -20.35 -1.03 -16.36
CA ASP A 38 -20.37 -1.17 -17.82
C ASP A 38 -19.57 -2.41 -18.20
N GLU A 39 -20.26 -3.51 -18.48
CA GLU A 39 -19.66 -4.80 -18.82
C GLU A 39 -18.94 -4.75 -20.19
N VAL A 40 -19.41 -3.92 -21.12
CA VAL A 40 -18.79 -3.78 -22.44
C VAL A 40 -17.44 -3.07 -22.34
N LYS A 41 -17.38 -2.02 -21.54
CA LYS A 41 -16.13 -1.28 -21.25
C LYS A 41 -15.31 -1.91 -20.14
N GLN A 42 -15.83 -2.94 -19.48
CA GLN A 42 -15.23 -3.59 -18.30
C GLN A 42 -14.81 -2.57 -17.24
N THR A 43 -15.75 -1.68 -16.90
CA THR A 43 -15.54 -0.65 -15.88
C THR A 43 -16.65 -0.69 -14.82
N ALA A 44 -16.29 -0.37 -13.59
CA ALA A 44 -17.22 -0.18 -12.49
C ALA A 44 -16.86 1.12 -11.76
N VAL A 45 -17.86 1.97 -11.53
CA VAL A 45 -17.70 3.25 -10.82
C VAL A 45 -18.60 3.22 -9.59
N TYR A 46 -17.99 3.43 -8.44
CA TYR A 46 -18.64 3.63 -7.15
C TYR A 46 -18.46 5.10 -6.77
N SER A 47 -19.49 5.75 -6.24
CA SER A 47 -19.43 7.16 -5.85
C SER A 47 -20.28 7.47 -4.63
N GLY A 48 -19.83 8.46 -3.84
CA GLY A 48 -20.38 8.89 -2.56
C GLY A 48 -19.88 8.02 -1.40
N ASP A 49 -19.14 8.64 -0.48
CA ASP A 49 -18.62 8.04 0.75
C ASP A 49 -18.05 6.62 0.55
N VAL A 50 -17.16 6.50 -0.45
CA VAL A 50 -16.61 5.20 -0.83
C VAL A 50 -15.69 4.66 0.26
N VAL A 51 -15.97 3.41 0.67
CA VAL A 51 -15.10 2.63 1.56
C VAL A 51 -14.81 1.29 0.90
N VAL A 52 -13.52 0.94 0.80
CA VAL A 52 -13.04 -0.36 0.33
C VAL A 52 -12.32 -1.04 1.47
N ASP A 53 -12.74 -2.25 1.83
CA ASP A 53 -12.13 -3.06 2.88
C ASP A 53 -11.65 -4.40 2.31
N GLN A 54 -10.44 -4.82 2.69
CA GLN A 54 -9.91 -6.16 2.45
C GLN A 54 -8.96 -6.55 3.60
N GLY A 55 -9.43 -7.38 4.51
CA GLY A 55 -8.68 -7.71 5.72
C GLY A 55 -8.38 -6.46 6.56
N SER A 56 -7.10 -6.16 6.80
CA SER A 56 -6.67 -4.94 7.51
C SER A 56 -6.64 -3.70 6.60
N MET A 57 -6.58 -3.90 5.27
CA MET A 57 -6.56 -2.81 4.30
C MET A 57 -7.90 -2.07 4.27
N ARG A 58 -7.83 -0.75 4.35
CA ARG A 58 -8.98 0.14 4.15
C ARG A 58 -8.60 1.33 3.29
N ILE A 59 -9.42 1.62 2.28
CA ILE A 59 -9.31 2.83 1.46
C ILE A 59 -10.63 3.60 1.58
N THR A 60 -10.55 4.93 1.72
CA THR A 60 -11.72 5.81 1.73
C THR A 60 -11.53 6.94 0.74
N GLY A 61 -12.63 7.39 0.11
CA GLY A 61 -12.62 8.50 -0.85
C GLY A 61 -14.01 8.82 -1.36
N ASP A 62 -14.09 9.71 -2.36
CA ASP A 62 -15.38 10.15 -2.93
C ASP A 62 -15.82 9.26 -4.10
N THR A 63 -14.85 8.75 -4.88
CA THR A 63 -15.12 7.92 -6.05
C THR A 63 -14.06 6.84 -6.20
N LEU A 64 -14.50 5.61 -6.48
CA LEU A 64 -13.67 4.49 -6.93
C LEU A 64 -14.04 4.12 -8.36
N THR A 65 -13.05 4.09 -9.24
CA THR A 65 -13.17 3.52 -10.58
C THR A 65 -12.34 2.26 -10.68
N LEU A 66 -12.97 1.15 -10.98
CA LEU A 66 -12.32 -0.13 -11.32
C LEU A 66 -12.37 -0.32 -12.82
N ARG A 67 -11.27 -0.78 -13.39
CA ARG A 67 -11.16 -1.10 -14.81
C ARG A 67 -10.35 -2.37 -15.00
N ILE A 68 -10.79 -3.20 -15.94
CA ILE A 68 -9.97 -4.30 -16.47
C ILE A 68 -9.25 -3.79 -17.72
N THR A 69 -7.93 -3.91 -17.75
CA THR A 69 -7.12 -3.53 -18.92
C THR A 69 -7.31 -4.55 -20.06
N PRO A 70 -6.99 -4.21 -21.32
CA PRO A 70 -7.06 -5.16 -22.43
C PRO A 70 -6.23 -6.43 -22.25
N LYS A 71 -5.24 -6.39 -21.36
CA LYS A 71 -4.42 -7.55 -20.98
C LYS A 71 -5.04 -8.39 -19.86
N GLY A 72 -6.18 -7.98 -19.29
CA GLY A 72 -6.88 -8.68 -18.23
C GLY A 72 -6.48 -8.27 -16.80
N TYR A 73 -5.58 -7.29 -16.62
CA TYR A 73 -5.20 -6.80 -15.30
C TYR A 73 -6.21 -5.80 -14.75
N ARG A 74 -6.34 -5.76 -13.44
CA ARG A 74 -7.18 -4.80 -12.72
C ARG A 74 -6.42 -3.50 -12.46
N GLN A 75 -7.11 -2.40 -12.63
CA GLN A 75 -6.65 -1.08 -12.23
C GLN A 75 -7.73 -0.41 -11.39
N ALA A 76 -7.38 0.04 -10.19
CA ALA A 76 -8.26 0.78 -9.30
C ALA A 76 -7.78 2.22 -9.16
N THR A 77 -8.69 3.17 -9.31
CA THR A 77 -8.43 4.58 -9.06
C THR A 77 -9.41 5.08 -8.01
N VAL A 78 -8.90 5.59 -6.90
CA VAL A 78 -9.70 6.27 -5.87
C VAL A 78 -9.35 7.74 -5.86
N THR A 79 -10.36 8.61 -5.81
CA THR A 79 -10.21 10.05 -5.67
C THR A 79 -11.00 10.54 -4.48
N GLY A 80 -10.50 11.61 -3.82
CA GLY A 80 -11.13 12.22 -2.65
C GLY A 80 -10.39 13.45 -2.18
N ALA A 81 -10.91 14.12 -1.15
CA ALA A 81 -10.33 15.34 -0.62
C ALA A 81 -10.07 15.28 0.90
N PRO A 82 -9.10 14.46 1.40
CA PRO A 82 -8.24 13.50 0.67
C PRO A 82 -8.82 12.09 0.57
N THR A 83 -8.28 11.29 -0.35
CA THR A 83 -8.36 9.84 -0.29
C THR A 83 -7.37 9.34 0.77
N LYS A 84 -7.79 8.36 1.58
CA LYS A 84 -6.95 7.76 2.63
C LYS A 84 -6.81 6.26 2.42
N PHE A 85 -5.63 5.76 2.72
CA PHE A 85 -5.30 4.34 2.72
C PHE A 85 -4.65 3.97 4.04
N ARG A 86 -4.96 2.79 4.56
CA ARG A 86 -4.22 2.17 5.65
C ARG A 86 -4.15 0.66 5.46
N GLN A 87 -3.06 0.05 5.90
CA GLN A 87 -2.89 -1.39 5.93
C GLN A 87 -1.90 -1.79 7.03
N GLN A 88 -2.20 -2.86 7.74
CA GLN A 88 -1.28 -3.47 8.69
C GLN A 88 -0.20 -4.26 7.94
N ARG A 89 1.01 -4.26 8.46
CA ARG A 89 2.10 -5.09 7.93
C ARG A 89 2.19 -6.40 8.70
N ASP A 90 2.72 -7.43 8.03
CA ASP A 90 3.04 -8.69 8.70
C ASP A 90 4.04 -8.41 9.85
N PRO A 91 3.74 -8.85 11.08
CA PRO A 91 4.66 -8.64 12.18
C PRO A 91 5.96 -9.43 11.94
N ASP A 92 7.10 -8.80 12.20
CA ASP A 92 8.38 -9.51 12.23
C ASP A 92 8.35 -10.56 13.36
N PRO A 93 8.52 -11.87 13.07
CA PRO A 93 8.51 -12.91 14.09
C PRO A 93 9.54 -12.70 15.20
N LYS A 94 10.64 -11.97 14.93
CA LYS A 94 11.70 -11.69 15.88
C LYS A 94 11.45 -10.44 16.72
N ASN A 95 10.62 -9.53 16.21
CA ASN A 95 10.27 -8.29 16.90
C ASN A 95 8.82 -7.92 16.53
N PRO A 96 7.82 -8.58 17.14
CA PRO A 96 6.42 -8.37 16.81
C PRO A 96 5.98 -6.98 17.32
N VAL A 97 5.87 -6.03 16.40
CA VAL A 97 5.28 -4.70 16.62
C VAL A 97 4.01 -4.58 15.79
N ASP A 98 3.04 -3.83 16.29
CA ASP A 98 1.85 -3.45 15.51
C ASP A 98 2.24 -2.33 14.54
N GLU A 99 2.61 -2.71 13.31
CA GLU A 99 3.08 -1.79 12.29
C GLU A 99 2.00 -1.53 11.25
N TRP A 100 1.72 -0.25 11.00
CA TRP A 100 0.75 0.20 10.00
C TRP A 100 1.40 1.13 8.98
N VAL A 101 0.97 0.99 7.75
CA VAL A 101 1.23 1.95 6.66
C VAL A 101 -0.02 2.78 6.46
N HIS A 102 0.17 4.10 6.36
CA HIS A 102 -0.88 5.06 6.05
C HIS A 102 -0.47 5.88 4.83
N ALA A 103 -1.44 6.16 3.96
CA ALA A 103 -1.22 7.08 2.85
C ALA A 103 -2.42 8.00 2.69
N GLU A 104 -2.14 9.23 2.27
CA GLU A 104 -3.12 10.25 1.92
C GLU A 104 -2.73 10.92 0.61
N ALA A 105 -3.70 11.20 -0.26
CA ALA A 105 -3.49 11.92 -1.51
C ALA A 105 -4.85 12.39 -2.07
N ALA A 106 -4.86 13.31 -3.03
CA ALA A 106 -6.08 13.61 -3.77
C ALA A 106 -6.51 12.43 -4.67
N ARG A 107 -5.53 11.62 -5.11
CA ARG A 107 -5.77 10.45 -5.97
C ARG A 107 -4.80 9.33 -5.63
N ILE A 108 -5.34 8.10 -5.51
CA ILE A 108 -4.58 6.85 -5.36
C ILE A 108 -4.92 5.95 -6.54
N VAL A 109 -3.90 5.42 -7.22
CA VAL A 109 -4.03 4.44 -8.29
C VAL A 109 -3.28 3.18 -7.91
N TYR A 110 -3.98 2.06 -7.88
CA TYR A 110 -3.39 0.73 -7.84
C TYR A 110 -3.38 0.14 -9.25
N ASP A 111 -2.27 -0.39 -9.68
CA ASP A 111 -2.08 -1.04 -10.97
C ASP A 111 -1.53 -2.45 -10.76
N GLU A 112 -2.35 -3.46 -11.09
CA GLU A 112 -2.01 -4.88 -10.88
C GLU A 112 -0.91 -5.37 -11.85
N GLU A 113 -0.84 -4.82 -13.07
CA GLU A 113 0.17 -5.23 -14.05
C GLU A 113 1.58 -4.90 -13.59
N THR A 114 1.74 -3.71 -13.03
CA THR A 114 3.03 -3.21 -12.56
C THR A 114 3.26 -3.48 -11.07
N ASP A 115 2.22 -3.88 -10.35
CA ASP A 115 2.20 -4.07 -8.89
C ASP A 115 2.64 -2.79 -8.15
N THR A 116 2.03 -1.67 -8.55
CA THR A 116 2.38 -0.35 -8.02
C THR A 116 1.18 0.38 -7.43
N ILE A 117 1.45 1.19 -6.40
CA ILE A 117 0.54 2.21 -5.90
C ILE A 117 1.13 3.58 -6.23
N THR A 118 0.33 4.42 -6.88
CA THR A 118 0.69 5.82 -7.17
C THR A 118 -0.23 6.75 -6.40
N LEU A 119 0.36 7.60 -5.57
CA LEU A 119 -0.29 8.69 -4.85
C LEU A 119 -0.02 9.98 -5.60
N THR A 120 -1.01 10.83 -5.81
CA THR A 120 -0.86 12.12 -6.51
C THR A 120 -1.72 13.20 -5.85
N GLY A 121 -1.17 14.40 -5.73
CA GLY A 121 -1.80 15.57 -5.13
C GLY A 121 -1.66 15.58 -3.62
N ALA A 122 -0.72 16.38 -3.11
CA ALA A 122 -0.36 16.47 -1.69
C ALA A 122 -0.17 15.09 -1.06
N ALA A 123 0.60 14.23 -1.75
CA ALA A 123 0.82 12.85 -1.38
C ALA A 123 1.62 12.75 -0.07
N ARG A 124 1.11 11.96 0.86
CA ARG A 124 1.77 11.63 2.13
C ARG A 124 1.76 10.12 2.32
N LEU A 125 2.89 9.58 2.72
CA LEU A 125 3.08 8.18 3.11
C LEU A 125 3.73 8.15 4.48
N SER A 126 3.14 7.46 5.45
CA SER A 126 3.71 7.32 6.77
C SER A 126 3.61 5.89 7.29
N ARG A 127 4.47 5.60 8.26
CA ARG A 127 4.50 4.34 8.99
C ARG A 127 4.33 4.60 10.47
N SER A 128 3.50 3.81 11.14
CA SER A 128 3.36 3.85 12.58
C SER A 128 3.70 2.50 13.21
N GLU A 129 4.20 2.53 14.43
CA GLU A 129 4.47 1.36 15.28
C GLU A 129 3.76 1.55 16.61
N ASN A 130 2.92 0.59 16.99
CA ASN A 130 2.11 0.65 18.21
C ASN A 130 1.33 1.97 18.34
N GLY A 131 0.77 2.45 17.21
CA GLY A 131 -0.01 3.69 17.15
C GLY A 131 0.81 4.99 17.15
N VAL A 132 2.15 4.92 17.16
CA VAL A 132 3.04 6.10 17.11
C VAL A 132 3.65 6.22 15.72
N GLU A 133 3.44 7.36 15.05
CA GLU A 133 4.07 7.64 13.75
C GLU A 133 5.60 7.68 13.91
N LYS A 134 6.30 6.96 13.05
CA LYS A 134 7.76 6.83 13.03
C LYS A 134 8.39 7.57 11.86
N ASP A 135 8.01 7.17 10.67
CA ASP A 135 8.57 7.72 9.44
C ASP A 135 7.45 8.32 8.62
N MET A 136 7.73 9.42 7.94
CA MET A 136 6.79 10.11 7.09
C MET A 136 7.52 10.70 5.89
N THR A 137 6.91 10.62 4.71
CA THR A 137 7.39 11.24 3.49
C THR A 137 6.24 11.94 2.78
N GLU A 138 6.49 13.16 2.33
CA GLU A 138 5.52 13.99 1.61
C GLU A 138 6.10 14.47 0.27
N GLY A 139 5.24 14.63 -0.72
CA GLY A 139 5.57 15.16 -2.03
C GLY A 139 4.30 15.38 -2.87
N GLU A 140 4.46 15.84 -4.10
CA GLU A 140 3.33 15.94 -5.03
C GLU A 140 2.92 14.57 -5.56
N ARG A 141 3.90 13.69 -5.74
CA ARG A 141 3.68 12.34 -6.25
C ARG A 141 4.59 11.34 -5.53
N ILE A 142 4.01 10.21 -5.13
CA ILE A 142 4.71 9.06 -4.56
C ILE A 142 4.34 7.84 -5.38
N VAL A 143 5.32 7.10 -5.88
CA VAL A 143 5.13 5.78 -6.50
C VAL A 143 5.76 4.74 -5.59
N TYR A 144 4.97 3.78 -5.17
CA TYR A 144 5.43 2.64 -4.39
C TYR A 144 5.32 1.36 -5.23
N ASP A 145 6.44 0.76 -5.49
CA ASP A 145 6.57 -0.57 -6.10
C ASP A 145 6.48 -1.61 -4.99
N MET A 146 5.35 -2.33 -4.94
CA MET A 146 5.07 -3.29 -3.87
C MET A 146 5.92 -4.55 -4.00
N ARG A 147 6.27 -4.94 -5.23
CA ARG A 147 7.09 -6.13 -5.51
C ARG A 147 8.52 -5.96 -5.01
N ASN A 148 9.09 -4.77 -5.20
CA ASN A 148 10.48 -4.48 -4.86
C ASN A 148 10.64 -3.67 -3.57
N ALA A 149 9.54 -3.32 -2.90
CA ALA A 149 9.48 -2.46 -1.71
C ALA A 149 10.24 -1.13 -1.90
N ARG A 150 10.09 -0.50 -3.07
CA ARG A 150 10.78 0.73 -3.44
C ARG A 150 9.79 1.88 -3.59
N SER A 151 10.17 3.04 -3.07
CA SER A 151 9.41 4.27 -3.28
C SER A 151 10.23 5.29 -4.06
N VAL A 152 9.55 6.02 -4.96
CA VAL A 152 10.07 7.22 -5.62
C VAL A 152 9.13 8.36 -5.26
N VAL A 153 9.70 9.46 -4.77
CA VAL A 153 8.94 10.64 -4.35
C VAL A 153 9.38 11.83 -5.18
N GLU A 154 8.41 12.53 -5.72
CA GLU A 154 8.61 13.72 -6.55
C GLU A 154 7.97 14.92 -5.88
N GLY A 155 8.69 16.03 -5.82
CA GLY A 155 8.13 17.35 -5.51
C GLY A 155 7.34 17.87 -6.71
N GLY A 156 6.54 18.92 -6.48
CA GLY A 156 5.71 19.52 -7.52
C GLY A 156 5.93 21.02 -7.67
N VAL A 157 5.05 21.62 -8.46
CA VAL A 157 4.90 23.07 -8.53
C VAL A 157 3.42 23.39 -8.26
N SER A 158 3.13 24.09 -7.18
CA SER A 158 1.78 24.54 -6.84
C SER A 158 1.76 26.07 -6.73
N ALA A 159 0.81 26.72 -7.38
CA ALA A 159 0.69 28.18 -7.43
C ALA A 159 2.00 28.90 -7.82
N GLY A 160 2.79 28.31 -8.74
CA GLY A 160 4.08 28.87 -9.17
C GLY A 160 5.23 28.68 -8.17
N GLN A 161 4.99 28.04 -7.02
CA GLN A 161 6.00 27.76 -6.02
C GLN A 161 6.44 26.29 -6.10
N ARG A 162 7.75 26.07 -6.02
CA ARG A 162 8.34 24.74 -6.01
C ARG A 162 8.07 24.04 -4.66
N GLN A 163 7.36 22.94 -4.69
CA GLN A 163 7.19 22.06 -3.53
C GLN A 163 8.34 21.08 -3.48
N ARG A 164 8.93 20.92 -2.30
CA ARG A 164 10.02 19.99 -2.05
C ARG A 164 9.48 18.69 -1.48
N VAL A 165 10.24 17.61 -1.70
CA VAL A 165 10.05 16.37 -0.96
C VAL A 165 10.48 16.62 0.49
N THR A 166 9.65 16.20 1.45
CA THR A 166 9.96 16.22 2.88
C THR A 166 9.96 14.79 3.39
N THR A 167 10.99 14.41 4.14
CA THR A 167 11.06 13.12 4.83
C THR A 167 11.43 13.35 6.28
N VAL A 168 10.66 12.77 7.19
CA VAL A 168 10.94 12.72 8.63
C VAL A 168 11.19 11.27 8.99
N ILE A 169 12.32 11.01 9.65
CA ILE A 169 12.75 9.68 10.08
C ILE A 169 12.88 9.71 11.61
N ALA A 170 12.17 8.83 12.30
CA ALA A 170 12.28 8.74 13.74
C ALA A 170 13.70 8.30 14.18
N PRO A 171 14.21 8.82 15.30
CA PRO A 171 15.45 8.34 15.88
C PRO A 171 15.36 6.84 16.14
N ARG A 172 16.42 6.09 15.82
CA ARG A 172 16.51 4.70 16.28
C ARG A 172 16.56 4.69 17.80
N GLY A 173 15.62 4.00 18.44
CA GLY A 173 15.70 3.74 19.87
C GLY A 173 17.07 3.10 20.18
N LYS A 174 17.81 3.64 21.15
CA LYS A 174 18.98 2.92 21.68
C LYS A 174 18.44 1.61 22.24
N ASN A 175 18.90 0.48 21.71
CA ASN A 175 18.70 -0.80 22.36
C ASN A 175 19.31 -0.67 23.76
N ALA A 176 18.46 -0.52 24.77
CA ALA A 176 18.85 -0.70 26.14
C ALA A 176 19.12 -2.20 26.35
N GLY A 177 20.38 -2.59 26.32
CA GLY A 177 20.72 -3.98 26.56
C GLY A 177 22.08 -4.37 26.01
N ALA A 178 23.11 -3.90 26.63
CA ALA A 178 24.40 -4.58 26.71
C ALA A 178 25.02 -4.18 28.05
N ASP A 179 24.62 -4.90 29.06
CA ASP A 179 25.40 -5.14 30.26
C ASP A 179 25.41 -6.64 30.53
#